data_bde7a24b5d5fff7ac2e266bd1461501d
#
_entry.id   bde7a24b5d5fff7ac2e266bd1461501d
#
_cell.length_a   1.000
_cell.length_b   1.000
_cell.length_c   1.000
_cell.angle_alpha   90.00
_cell.angle_beta   90.00
_cell.angle_gamma   90.00
#
_symmetry.space_group_name_H-M   'P 1'
#
loop_
_entity.id
_entity.type
_entity.pdbx_description
1 polymer ?
#
loop_
_entity_poly.entity_id
_entity_poly.type
_entity_poly.pdbx_seq_one_letter_code
_entity_poly.pdbx_strand_id
1 'polypeptide(L)'
;KAEPVSKINTADGSEEIVGLKSNGEKAIVYVNDFSDFGDLYDCKIENLNFSSLEKLDKNINTKNAEIAACLSNDETKLFFASDKPGGYGGIDIYLCQKLPNGKWSMPQNLGPTINSKYDEDFPNISPDGKILYFSSKGHTSMGGYDIFSATWDDSKKKFLGIQNLGYPINTPEDNMNFRISESGKYGYISAIRNDG
;
A
#
# COMPACT_ATOMS: atom_id res chain seq x y z
N LYS A 1 -14.89 -7.68 -22.86
CA LYS A 1 -13.81 -6.82 -23.36
C LYS A 1 -13.53 -5.79 -22.27
N ALA A 2 -12.27 -5.61 -21.87
CA ALA A 2 -11.93 -4.59 -20.90
C ALA A 2 -12.15 -3.20 -21.52
N GLU A 3 -12.77 -2.28 -20.77
CA GLU A 3 -12.98 -0.91 -21.20
C GLU A 3 -12.13 0.04 -20.34
N PRO A 4 -11.55 1.09 -20.95
CA PRO A 4 -10.76 2.07 -20.21
C PRO A 4 -11.62 2.83 -19.19
N VAL A 5 -11.08 3.09 -18.00
CA VAL A 5 -11.70 3.97 -17.01
C VAL A 5 -11.25 5.40 -17.29
N SER A 6 -11.99 6.10 -18.15
CA SER A 6 -11.60 7.39 -18.74
C SER A 6 -11.23 8.50 -17.75
N LYS A 7 -11.67 8.41 -16.50
CA LYS A 7 -11.37 9.42 -15.48
C LYS A 7 -10.04 9.21 -14.75
N ILE A 8 -9.48 7.99 -14.83
CA ILE A 8 -8.18 7.67 -14.24
C ILE A 8 -7.11 7.43 -15.30
N ASN A 9 -7.49 7.06 -16.53
CA ASN A 9 -6.53 6.93 -17.61
C ASN A 9 -6.20 8.30 -18.20
N THR A 10 -4.97 8.73 -18.07
CA THR A 10 -4.44 9.96 -18.70
C THR A 10 -3.86 9.65 -20.07
N ALA A 11 -3.67 10.67 -20.90
CA ALA A 11 -3.17 10.46 -22.26
C ALA A 11 -1.66 10.23 -22.31
N ASP A 12 -0.92 10.74 -21.31
CA ASP A 12 0.53 10.91 -21.35
C ASP A 12 1.26 10.22 -20.17
N GLY A 13 0.70 9.15 -19.62
CA GLY A 13 1.30 8.48 -18.47
C GLY A 13 0.90 7.01 -18.35
N SER A 14 1.30 6.41 -17.24
CA SER A 14 0.80 5.12 -16.78
C SER A 14 0.14 5.29 -15.41
N GLU A 15 -1.04 4.71 -15.26
CA GLU A 15 -1.81 4.72 -14.03
C GLU A 15 -1.98 3.31 -13.50
N GLU A 16 -1.81 3.17 -12.20
CA GLU A 16 -2.01 1.91 -11.50
C GLU A 16 -2.82 2.12 -10.22
N ILE A 17 -3.84 1.28 -10.00
CA ILE A 17 -4.55 1.25 -8.72
C ILE A 17 -3.67 0.50 -7.71
N VAL A 18 -2.96 1.25 -6.89
CA VAL A 18 -2.02 0.73 -5.89
C VAL A 18 -2.61 0.62 -4.50
N GLY A 19 -3.84 1.09 -4.31
CA GLY A 19 -4.59 1.00 -3.07
C GLY A 19 -6.08 0.95 -3.32
N LEU A 20 -6.79 0.11 -2.56
CA LEU A 20 -8.25 0.05 -2.56
C LEU A 20 -8.72 -0.02 -1.11
N LYS A 21 -9.62 0.88 -0.70
CA LYS A 21 -10.27 0.81 0.59
C LYS A 21 -11.11 -0.48 0.66
N SER A 22 -11.15 -1.13 1.81
CA SER A 22 -11.76 -2.47 1.93
C SER A 22 -13.24 -2.51 1.56
N ASN A 23 -13.98 -1.39 1.70
CA ASN A 23 -15.37 -1.24 1.27
C ASN A 23 -15.53 -0.86 -0.22
N GLY A 24 -14.43 -0.66 -0.95
CA GLY A 24 -14.45 -0.33 -2.38
C GLY A 24 -14.85 1.09 -2.74
N GLU A 25 -15.00 2.02 -1.78
CA GLU A 25 -15.46 3.39 -2.04
C GLU A 25 -14.35 4.37 -2.44
N LYS A 26 -13.09 3.97 -2.23
CA LYS A 26 -11.91 4.78 -2.57
C LYS A 26 -10.78 3.93 -3.12
N ALA A 27 -10.04 4.50 -4.05
CA ALA A 27 -8.78 3.96 -4.54
C ALA A 27 -7.65 4.99 -4.36
N ILE A 28 -6.45 4.50 -4.17
CA ILE A 28 -5.22 5.26 -4.37
C ILE A 28 -4.65 4.85 -5.71
N VAL A 29 -4.40 5.82 -6.55
CA VAL A 29 -3.86 5.64 -7.91
C VAL A 29 -2.47 6.21 -7.96
N TYR A 30 -1.51 5.41 -8.38
CA TYR A 30 -0.19 5.87 -8.76
C TYR A 30 -0.23 6.35 -10.19
N VAL A 31 0.27 7.55 -10.44
CA VAL A 31 0.35 8.14 -11.78
C VAL A 31 1.79 8.49 -12.07
N ASN A 32 2.34 7.93 -13.12
CA ASN A 32 3.66 8.26 -13.63
C ASN A 32 3.55 8.92 -15.01
N ASP A 33 3.80 10.20 -15.08
CA ASP A 33 3.78 11.01 -16.31
C ASP A 33 5.12 11.04 -17.04
N PHE A 34 6.08 10.20 -16.61
CA PHE A 34 7.44 10.09 -17.16
C PHE A 34 8.30 11.35 -17.05
N SER A 35 7.82 12.41 -16.37
CA SER A 35 8.61 13.63 -16.16
C SER A 35 9.52 13.57 -14.94
N ASP A 36 9.14 12.75 -13.95
CA ASP A 36 9.83 12.55 -12.67
C ASP A 36 9.40 11.23 -12.03
N PHE A 37 9.59 11.04 -10.73
CA PHE A 37 8.95 9.95 -10.00
C PHE A 37 7.43 10.18 -9.97
N GLY A 38 6.65 9.09 -10.13
CA GLY A 38 5.20 9.22 -10.11
C GLY A 38 4.65 9.62 -8.74
N ASP A 39 3.43 10.11 -8.75
CA ASP A 39 2.71 10.61 -7.58
C ASP A 39 1.50 9.75 -7.23
N LEU A 40 1.08 9.81 -5.97
CA LEU A 40 -0.13 9.17 -5.46
C LEU A 40 -1.32 10.13 -5.48
N TYR A 41 -2.46 9.63 -5.95
CA TYR A 41 -3.73 10.36 -6.06
C TYR A 41 -4.84 9.62 -5.33
N ASP A 42 -5.74 10.37 -4.72
CA ASP A 42 -7.02 9.86 -4.17
C ASP A 42 -8.08 9.84 -5.26
N CYS A 43 -8.92 8.81 -5.27
CA CYS A 43 -10.02 8.64 -6.20
C CYS A 43 -11.22 8.01 -5.49
N LYS A 44 -12.38 8.66 -5.54
CA LYS A 44 -13.64 8.10 -5.03
C LYS A 44 -14.27 7.16 -6.05
N ILE A 45 -14.92 6.14 -5.54
CA ILE A 45 -15.62 5.14 -6.35
C ILE A 45 -17.08 5.07 -5.87
N GLU A 46 -18.02 5.43 -6.74
CA GLU A 46 -19.46 5.34 -6.48
C GLU A 46 -20.13 4.55 -7.60
N ASN A 47 -20.77 3.44 -7.27
CA ASN A 47 -21.43 2.55 -8.25
C ASN A 47 -20.52 2.17 -9.44
N LEU A 48 -19.28 1.81 -9.14
CA LEU A 48 -18.21 1.51 -10.11
C LEU A 48 -17.80 2.71 -11.00
N ASN A 49 -18.23 3.91 -10.68
CA ASN A 49 -17.78 5.13 -11.35
C ASN A 49 -16.67 5.77 -10.53
N PHE A 50 -15.56 6.06 -11.19
CA PHE A 50 -14.41 6.72 -10.58
C PHE A 50 -14.57 8.24 -10.67
N SER A 51 -14.19 8.97 -9.61
CA SER A 51 -14.07 10.43 -9.66
C SER A 51 -12.82 10.85 -10.46
N SER A 52 -12.64 12.16 -10.65
CA SER A 52 -11.34 12.71 -11.04
C SER A 52 -10.29 12.43 -9.96
N LEU A 53 -9.02 12.32 -10.38
CA LEU A 53 -7.89 12.13 -9.49
C LEU A 53 -7.61 13.42 -8.70
N GLU A 54 -7.41 13.29 -7.39
CA GLU A 54 -7.00 14.38 -6.50
C GLU A 54 -5.60 14.05 -5.96
N LYS A 55 -4.60 14.88 -6.31
CA LYS A 55 -3.21 14.68 -5.90
C LYS A 55 -3.10 14.73 -4.37
N LEU A 56 -2.42 13.76 -3.76
CA LEU A 56 -2.18 13.76 -2.33
C LEU A 56 -1.20 14.88 -1.92
N ASP A 57 -1.21 15.22 -0.63
CA ASP A 57 -0.38 16.29 -0.05
C ASP A 57 1.12 16.12 -0.38
N LYS A 58 1.82 17.25 -0.47
CA LYS A 58 3.29 17.30 -0.61
C LYS A 58 4.08 16.62 0.52
N ASN A 59 3.46 16.31 1.63
CA ASN A 59 4.06 15.50 2.70
C ASN A 59 4.15 14.01 2.31
N ILE A 60 3.28 13.58 1.39
CA ILE A 60 3.22 12.24 0.85
C ILE A 60 3.98 12.23 -0.48
N ASN A 61 3.49 12.97 -1.46
CA ASN A 61 4.14 13.10 -2.76
C ASN A 61 5.37 14.00 -2.64
N THR A 62 6.54 13.43 -2.81
CA THR A 62 7.82 14.12 -2.67
C THR A 62 8.62 14.01 -3.96
N LYS A 63 9.90 14.32 -3.92
CA LYS A 63 10.84 14.06 -5.02
C LYS A 63 11.40 12.63 -5.03
N ASN A 64 10.88 11.75 -4.18
CA ASN A 64 11.25 10.35 -4.12
C ASN A 64 10.11 9.51 -4.73
N ALA A 65 10.33 8.23 -4.91
CA ALA A 65 9.28 7.35 -5.37
C ALA A 65 8.30 7.03 -4.23
N GLU A 66 7.01 7.31 -4.43
CA GLU A 66 5.91 6.86 -3.61
C GLU A 66 5.03 5.93 -4.46
N ILE A 67 5.19 4.60 -4.28
CA ILE A 67 4.76 3.62 -5.29
C ILE A 67 3.49 2.84 -4.93
N ALA A 68 3.17 2.72 -3.66
CA ALA A 68 1.96 2.02 -3.21
C ALA A 68 1.44 2.65 -1.92
N ALA A 69 0.12 2.60 -1.71
CA ALA A 69 -0.48 3.11 -0.49
C ALA A 69 -1.80 2.41 -0.15
N CYS A 70 -2.20 2.48 1.12
CA CYS A 70 -3.54 2.12 1.56
C CYS A 70 -4.07 3.09 2.61
N LEU A 71 -5.39 3.25 2.59
CA LEU A 71 -6.13 4.10 3.52
C LEU A 71 -6.87 3.23 4.54
N SER A 72 -6.82 3.61 5.83
CA SER A 72 -7.66 2.95 6.84
C SER A 72 -9.15 3.22 6.56
N ASN A 73 -10.02 2.32 7.04
CA ASN A 73 -11.48 2.46 6.81
C ASN A 73 -12.07 3.76 7.36
N ASP A 74 -11.54 4.25 8.48
CA ASP A 74 -11.93 5.53 9.09
C ASP A 74 -11.27 6.74 8.41
N GLU A 75 -10.44 6.51 7.38
CA GLU A 75 -9.69 7.53 6.63
C GLU A 75 -8.77 8.41 7.48
N THR A 76 -8.40 7.95 8.68
CA THR A 76 -7.52 8.69 9.58
C THR A 76 -6.04 8.36 9.41
N LYS A 77 -5.71 7.24 8.75
CA LYS A 77 -4.34 6.75 8.55
C LYS A 77 -4.12 6.40 7.09
N LEU A 78 -2.99 6.85 6.56
CA LEU A 78 -2.49 6.47 5.24
C LEU A 78 -1.13 5.79 5.42
N PHE A 79 -1.03 4.55 4.99
CA PHE A 79 0.23 3.81 4.88
C PHE A 79 0.70 3.88 3.45
N PHE A 80 2.00 4.10 3.22
CA PHE A 80 2.55 4.14 1.87
C PHE A 80 3.99 3.65 1.85
N ALA A 81 4.44 3.17 0.69
CA ALA A 81 5.79 2.70 0.43
C ALA A 81 6.58 3.77 -0.33
N SER A 82 7.80 4.06 0.12
CA SER A 82 8.68 5.07 -0.49
C SER A 82 10.16 4.75 -0.31
N ASP A 83 10.97 5.14 -1.28
CA ASP A 83 12.44 5.11 -1.24
C ASP A 83 13.06 6.34 -0.56
N LYS A 84 12.28 7.04 0.23
CA LYS A 84 12.67 8.25 0.95
C LYS A 84 13.95 8.07 1.76
N PRO A 85 14.94 8.97 1.62
CA PRO A 85 16.21 8.86 2.34
C PRO A 85 16.05 8.80 3.86
N GLY A 86 16.88 7.99 4.50
CA GLY A 86 16.89 7.80 5.96
C GLY A 86 15.99 6.69 6.45
N GLY A 87 15.51 5.82 5.55
CA GLY A 87 14.86 4.56 5.86
C GLY A 87 15.82 3.45 6.30
N TYR A 88 15.32 2.24 6.34
CA TYR A 88 16.07 1.04 6.72
C TYR A 88 16.54 0.25 5.50
N GLY A 89 15.74 0.22 4.43
CA GLY A 89 16.00 -0.50 3.19
C GLY A 89 16.02 0.40 1.96
N GLY A 90 15.72 -0.19 0.81
CA GLY A 90 15.51 0.55 -0.43
C GLY A 90 14.15 1.22 -0.43
N ILE A 91 13.08 0.45 -0.25
CA ILE A 91 11.71 0.92 -0.11
C ILE A 91 11.25 0.56 1.30
N ASP A 92 10.71 1.54 2.03
CA ASP A 92 10.20 1.40 3.38
C ASP A 92 8.72 1.79 3.46
N ILE A 93 8.01 1.24 4.44
CA ILE A 93 6.62 1.62 4.74
C ILE A 93 6.59 2.77 5.75
N TYR A 94 5.83 3.79 5.42
CA TYR A 94 5.57 4.98 6.22
C TYR A 94 4.09 5.11 6.57
N LEU A 95 3.80 5.86 7.63
CA LEU A 95 2.47 6.19 8.09
C LEU A 95 2.30 7.71 8.18
N CYS A 96 1.22 8.23 7.58
CA CYS A 96 0.68 9.55 7.86
C CYS A 96 -0.64 9.45 8.61
N GLN A 97 -0.87 10.37 9.53
CA GLN A 97 -2.14 10.53 10.24
C GLN A 97 -2.87 11.77 9.75
N LYS A 98 -4.19 11.69 9.63
CA LYS A 98 -5.01 12.83 9.27
C LYS A 98 -5.14 13.78 10.45
N LEU A 99 -4.78 15.03 10.23
CA LEU A 99 -4.83 16.09 11.23
C LEU A 99 -6.25 16.70 11.31
N PRO A 100 -6.61 17.38 12.41
CA PRO A 100 -7.93 18.03 12.54
C PRO A 100 -8.25 19.06 11.44
N ASN A 101 -7.23 19.62 10.80
CA ASN A 101 -7.38 20.53 9.66
C ASN A 101 -7.59 19.82 8.30
N GLY A 102 -7.73 18.50 8.30
CA GLY A 102 -7.91 17.67 7.11
C GLY A 102 -6.64 17.35 6.33
N LYS A 103 -5.49 17.88 6.70
CA LYS A 103 -4.19 17.59 6.06
C LYS A 103 -3.54 16.35 6.66
N TRP A 104 -2.62 15.76 5.92
CA TRP A 104 -1.80 14.66 6.40
C TRP A 104 -0.63 15.16 7.25
N SER A 105 -0.28 14.43 8.31
CA SER A 105 0.92 14.68 9.11
C SER A 105 2.18 14.45 8.27
N MET A 106 3.34 14.83 8.82
CA MET A 106 4.62 14.36 8.29
C MET A 106 4.68 12.84 8.35
N PRO A 107 5.27 12.17 7.33
CA PRO A 107 5.45 10.73 7.31
C PRO A 107 6.30 10.24 8.48
N GLN A 108 5.84 9.18 9.12
CA GLN A 108 6.59 8.45 10.12
C GLN A 108 6.98 7.09 9.57
N ASN A 109 8.28 6.79 9.52
CA ASN A 109 8.76 5.45 9.18
C ASN A 109 8.27 4.44 10.24
N LEU A 110 7.74 3.29 9.82
CA LEU A 110 7.21 2.28 10.76
C LEU A 110 8.28 1.56 11.58
N GLY A 111 9.54 1.85 11.31
CA GLY A 111 10.68 1.37 12.09
C GLY A 111 11.10 -0.07 11.79
N PRO A 112 12.18 -0.54 12.46
CA PRO A 112 12.88 -1.77 12.10
C PRO A 112 12.08 -3.05 12.42
N THR A 113 10.91 -2.93 13.04
CA THR A 113 9.99 -4.07 13.20
C THR A 113 9.30 -4.38 11.88
N ILE A 114 8.90 -3.38 11.11
CA ILE A 114 8.23 -3.54 9.82
C ILE A 114 9.23 -3.46 8.67
N ASN A 115 10.08 -2.43 8.68
CA ASN A 115 11.03 -2.18 7.63
C ASN A 115 12.35 -2.91 7.91
N SER A 116 12.85 -3.63 6.93
CA SER A 116 14.11 -4.36 6.98
C SER A 116 15.21 -3.63 6.18
N LYS A 117 16.35 -4.25 5.97
CA LYS A 117 17.39 -3.73 5.07
C LYS A 117 17.07 -3.96 3.57
N TYR A 118 15.95 -4.58 3.27
CA TYR A 118 15.45 -4.85 1.93
C TYR A 118 14.27 -3.95 1.62
N ASP A 119 13.45 -4.33 0.63
CA ASP A 119 12.28 -3.57 0.23
C ASP A 119 11.02 -4.09 0.94
N GLU A 120 10.24 -3.20 1.50
CA GLU A 120 8.89 -3.42 2.01
C GLU A 120 7.89 -2.58 1.22
N ASP A 121 6.87 -3.23 0.64
CA ASP A 121 5.95 -2.60 -0.30
C ASP A 121 4.50 -3.07 -0.10
N PHE A 122 3.58 -2.50 -0.88
CA PHE A 122 2.15 -2.83 -0.94
C PHE A 122 1.48 -2.96 0.44
N PRO A 123 1.55 -1.92 1.29
CA PRO A 123 0.86 -1.96 2.57
C PRO A 123 -0.64 -2.11 2.41
N ASN A 124 -1.28 -2.90 3.27
CA ASN A 124 -2.72 -3.01 3.38
C ASN A 124 -3.13 -3.18 4.84
N ILE A 125 -4.07 -2.37 5.31
CA ILE A 125 -4.56 -2.44 6.69
C ILE A 125 -5.90 -3.18 6.74
N SER A 126 -6.08 -4.05 7.74
CA SER A 126 -7.35 -4.73 7.98
C SER A 126 -8.49 -3.72 8.25
N PRO A 127 -9.76 -4.10 7.99
CA PRO A 127 -10.91 -3.22 8.17
C PRO A 127 -11.03 -2.64 9.58
N ASP A 128 -10.61 -3.38 10.61
CA ASP A 128 -10.59 -2.94 12.02
C ASP A 128 -9.34 -2.12 12.39
N GLY A 129 -8.41 -1.92 11.45
CA GLY A 129 -7.19 -1.16 11.64
C GLY A 129 -6.12 -1.84 12.50
N LYS A 130 -6.25 -3.14 12.78
CA LYS A 130 -5.38 -3.85 13.73
C LYS A 130 -4.29 -4.70 13.08
N ILE A 131 -4.46 -5.14 11.85
CA ILE A 131 -3.49 -5.98 11.16
C ILE A 131 -2.99 -5.25 9.93
N LEU A 132 -1.70 -4.98 9.88
CA LEU A 132 -1.01 -4.50 8.70
C LEU A 132 -0.49 -5.70 7.91
N TYR A 133 -0.90 -5.83 6.65
CA TYR A 133 -0.32 -6.72 5.66
C TYR A 133 0.64 -5.94 4.78
N PHE A 134 1.71 -6.56 4.35
CA PHE A 134 2.69 -5.93 3.47
C PHE A 134 3.51 -6.99 2.73
N SER A 135 4.10 -6.60 1.61
CA SER A 135 5.04 -7.43 0.88
C SER A 135 6.46 -7.08 1.30
N SER A 136 7.32 -8.06 1.50
CA SER A 136 8.72 -7.83 1.87
C SER A 136 9.66 -8.84 1.21
N LYS A 137 10.82 -8.37 0.78
CA LYS A 137 11.97 -9.20 0.40
C LYS A 137 12.86 -9.58 1.60
N GLY A 138 12.54 -9.03 2.76
CA GLY A 138 13.26 -9.23 4.00
C GLY A 138 12.61 -10.24 4.93
N HIS A 139 12.89 -10.10 6.22
CA HIS A 139 12.39 -10.98 7.27
C HIS A 139 12.73 -12.45 6.98
N THR A 140 11.76 -13.32 6.89
CA THR A 140 11.93 -14.75 6.58
C THR A 140 11.22 -15.08 5.27
N SER A 141 11.50 -14.32 4.20
CA SER A 141 10.90 -14.59 2.89
C SER A 141 11.38 -15.95 2.34
N MET A 142 10.50 -16.59 1.55
CA MET A 142 10.75 -17.89 0.93
C MET A 142 11.41 -17.74 -0.44
N GLY A 143 11.37 -16.56 -1.02
CA GLY A 143 11.87 -16.28 -2.35
C GLY A 143 12.13 -14.80 -2.56
N GLY A 144 11.39 -14.18 -3.48
CA GLY A 144 11.38 -12.74 -3.72
C GLY A 144 10.56 -11.99 -2.68
N TYR A 145 9.52 -11.30 -3.12
CA TYR A 145 8.53 -10.72 -2.22
C TYR A 145 7.60 -11.79 -1.65
N ASP A 146 7.44 -11.81 -0.35
CA ASP A 146 6.44 -12.58 0.38
C ASP A 146 5.47 -11.65 1.11
N ILE A 147 4.26 -12.14 1.38
CA ILE A 147 3.26 -11.43 2.19
C ILE A 147 3.49 -11.71 3.66
N PHE A 148 3.60 -10.63 4.43
CA PHE A 148 3.69 -10.66 5.88
C PHE A 148 2.49 -9.94 6.52
N SER A 149 2.24 -10.26 7.77
CA SER A 149 1.31 -9.54 8.62
C SER A 149 1.98 -9.10 9.91
N ALA A 150 1.50 -7.99 10.48
CA ALA A 150 1.90 -7.51 11.80
C ALA A 150 0.69 -6.96 12.54
N THR A 151 0.62 -7.16 13.86
CA THR A 151 -0.52 -6.77 14.68
C THR A 151 -0.23 -5.48 15.44
N TRP A 152 -1.20 -4.57 15.48
CA TRP A 152 -1.13 -3.34 16.24
C TRP A 152 -1.17 -3.61 17.74
N ASP A 153 -0.18 -3.11 18.48
CA ASP A 153 -0.12 -3.15 19.95
C ASP A 153 -0.52 -1.78 20.51
N ASP A 154 -1.69 -1.72 21.14
CA ASP A 154 -2.23 -0.47 21.67
C ASP A 154 -1.39 0.10 22.81
N SER A 155 -0.70 -0.74 23.57
CA SER A 155 0.13 -0.32 24.70
C SER A 155 1.45 0.30 24.23
N LYS A 156 2.01 -0.22 23.14
CA LYS A 156 3.28 0.22 22.58
C LYS A 156 3.13 1.17 21.39
N LYS A 157 1.87 1.38 20.92
CA LYS A 157 1.55 2.24 19.77
C LYS A 157 2.36 1.92 18.52
N LYS A 158 2.55 0.62 18.23
CA LYS A 158 3.28 0.13 17.06
C LYS A 158 2.82 -1.26 16.62
N PHE A 159 3.16 -1.61 15.38
CA PHE A 159 2.95 -2.96 14.86
C PHE A 159 4.05 -3.90 15.36
N LEU A 160 3.64 -5.10 15.76
CA LEU A 160 4.49 -6.16 16.31
C LEU A 160 4.06 -7.53 15.80
N GLY A 161 4.86 -8.56 16.11
CA GLY A 161 4.50 -9.95 15.85
C GLY A 161 4.42 -10.25 14.37
N ILE A 162 5.47 -9.88 13.61
CA ILE A 162 5.54 -10.18 12.18
C ILE A 162 5.41 -11.68 11.96
N GLN A 163 4.56 -12.03 11.00
CA GLN A 163 4.32 -13.40 10.56
C GLN A 163 4.35 -13.47 9.04
N ASN A 164 5.14 -14.37 8.48
CA ASN A 164 5.03 -14.79 7.09
C ASN A 164 3.71 -15.56 6.93
N LEU A 165 2.88 -15.23 5.95
CA LEU A 165 1.59 -15.91 5.76
C LEU A 165 1.72 -17.36 5.25
N GLY A 166 2.91 -17.73 4.79
CA GLY A 166 3.24 -19.10 4.40
C GLY A 166 2.47 -19.61 3.18
N TYR A 167 2.78 -20.85 2.83
CA TYR A 167 2.07 -21.55 1.75
C TYR A 167 0.60 -21.79 2.12
N PRO A 168 -0.36 -21.66 1.20
CA PRO A 168 -0.19 -21.45 -0.24
C PRO A 168 -0.20 -19.97 -0.68
N ILE A 169 -0.20 -19.02 0.23
CA ILE A 169 -0.18 -17.59 -0.09
C ILE A 169 1.20 -17.21 -0.63
N ASN A 170 2.23 -17.53 0.14
CA ASN A 170 3.61 -17.34 -0.24
C ASN A 170 4.20 -18.58 -0.91
N THR A 171 4.99 -18.35 -1.95
CA THR A 171 5.66 -19.35 -2.78
C THR A 171 7.11 -18.89 -3.02
N PRO A 172 7.98 -19.69 -3.66
CA PRO A 172 9.31 -19.21 -4.04
C PRO A 172 9.34 -18.06 -5.06
N GLU A 173 8.22 -17.79 -5.72
CA GLU A 173 8.06 -16.66 -6.64
C GLU A 173 7.61 -15.39 -5.88
N ASP A 174 7.62 -14.24 -6.57
CA ASP A 174 7.09 -12.99 -6.00
C ASP A 174 5.60 -13.08 -5.67
N ASN A 175 5.27 -12.80 -4.42
CA ASN A 175 3.90 -12.72 -3.92
C ASN A 175 3.67 -11.32 -3.36
N MET A 176 2.83 -10.53 -4.02
CA MET A 176 2.71 -9.10 -3.74
C MET A 176 1.25 -8.65 -3.63
N ASN A 177 1.06 -7.46 -3.08
CA ASN A 177 -0.21 -6.72 -3.12
C ASN A 177 -1.39 -7.51 -2.51
N PHE A 178 -1.21 -8.02 -1.29
CA PHE A 178 -2.30 -8.70 -0.57
C PHE A 178 -3.36 -7.69 -0.14
N ARG A 179 -4.62 -8.01 -0.43
CA ARG A 179 -5.80 -7.22 -0.04
C ARG A 179 -6.79 -8.07 0.70
N ILE A 180 -7.20 -7.64 1.88
CA ILE A 180 -8.25 -8.29 2.64
C ILE A 180 -9.60 -7.65 2.35
N SER A 181 -10.66 -8.45 2.15
CA SER A 181 -12.02 -7.96 1.97
C SER A 181 -12.55 -7.32 3.26
N GLU A 182 -13.58 -6.48 3.16
CA GLU A 182 -14.23 -5.83 4.30
C GLU A 182 -14.75 -6.85 5.33
N SER A 183 -15.26 -7.98 4.87
CA SER A 183 -15.73 -9.05 5.75
C SER A 183 -14.60 -9.82 6.45
N GLY A 184 -13.35 -9.64 6.05
CA GLY A 184 -12.19 -10.40 6.51
C GLY A 184 -12.15 -11.86 6.03
N LYS A 185 -13.12 -12.30 5.19
CA LYS A 185 -13.23 -13.70 4.77
C LYS A 185 -12.39 -14.06 3.55
N TYR A 186 -12.09 -13.07 2.71
CA TYR A 186 -11.39 -13.28 1.44
C TYR A 186 -10.15 -12.42 1.39
N GLY A 187 -9.08 -12.98 0.89
CA GLY A 187 -7.86 -12.27 0.54
C GLY A 187 -7.61 -12.36 -0.97
N TYR A 188 -7.07 -11.31 -1.54
CA TYR A 188 -6.67 -11.23 -2.94
C TYR A 188 -5.18 -10.94 -2.98
N ILE A 189 -4.47 -11.55 -3.90
CA ILE A 189 -3.02 -11.45 -4.04
C ILE A 189 -2.64 -11.38 -5.52
N SER A 190 -1.61 -10.59 -5.83
CA SER A 190 -0.91 -10.68 -7.09
C SER A 190 0.24 -11.68 -6.94
N ALA A 191 0.22 -12.75 -7.69
CA ALA A 191 1.23 -13.78 -7.67
C ALA A 191 1.56 -14.26 -9.09
N ILE A 192 2.83 -14.45 -9.37
CA ILE A 192 3.27 -15.16 -10.56
C ILE A 192 3.14 -16.65 -10.24
N ARG A 193 2.36 -17.38 -11.02
CA ARG A 193 2.28 -18.84 -10.93
C ARG A 193 2.81 -19.43 -12.21
N ASN A 194 3.85 -20.22 -12.10
CA ASN A 194 4.30 -21.06 -13.20
C ASN A 194 3.37 -22.28 -13.27
N ASP A 195 2.20 -22.09 -13.88
CA ASP A 195 1.37 -23.21 -14.27
C ASP A 195 2.11 -23.92 -15.40
N GLY A 196 2.81 -25.02 -15.05
CA GLY A 196 3.55 -25.85 -15.99
C GLY A 196 2.67 -26.50 -17.04
#